data_3f2704d354a48599ab6f238ca5029661
#
_entry.id   3f2704d354a48599ab6f238ca5029661
#
_cell.length_a   1.000
_cell.length_b   1.000
_cell.length_c   1.000
_cell.angle_alpha   90.00
_cell.angle_beta   90.00
_cell.angle_gamma   90.00
#
_symmetry.space_group_name_H-M   'P 1'
#
loop_
_entity.id
_entity.type
_entity.pdbx_description
1 polymer ?
#
loop_
_entity_poly.entity_id
_entity_poly.type
_entity_poly.pdbx_seq_one_letter_code
_entity_poly.pdbx_strand_id
1 'polypeptide(L)'
;KPYEWTSADVVRKLKFQLRKCGYPKIKIGHAGTLDPLATGILLVCIGRATKQVEALQAEEKEYVAELMLGATTPSGDMEHEVDNTYPTEHITREMVEEALKSLTGEREQLPPLYSAKKVQGVRAYEFARAGEEVELKKALINIYDMELVEWDLPRIKIRVRCSKGT
;
A
#
# COMPACT_ATOMS: atom_id res chain seq x y z
N LYS A 1 2.30 -11.03 -6.44
CA LYS A 1 3.62 -10.38 -6.48
C LYS A 1 4.51 -11.03 -5.41
N PRO A 2 5.73 -11.49 -5.76
CA PRO A 2 6.71 -11.95 -4.78
C PRO A 2 7.21 -10.82 -3.88
N TYR A 3 7.78 -11.19 -2.72
CA TYR A 3 8.51 -10.30 -1.82
C TYR A 3 9.70 -9.65 -2.54
N GLU A 4 10.04 -8.43 -2.18
CA GLU A 4 11.10 -7.57 -2.75
C GLU A 4 10.93 -7.18 -4.23
N TRP A 5 9.88 -7.62 -4.91
CA TRP A 5 9.58 -7.18 -6.27
C TRP A 5 8.72 -5.92 -6.25
N THR A 6 8.97 -5.01 -7.19
CA THR A 6 8.00 -3.95 -7.49
C THR A 6 6.88 -4.49 -8.39
N SER A 7 5.72 -3.82 -8.39
CA SER A 7 4.64 -4.13 -9.34
C SER A 7 5.08 -3.98 -10.80
N ALA A 8 6.02 -3.05 -11.06
CA ALA A 8 6.62 -2.85 -12.38
C ALA A 8 7.52 -4.03 -12.81
N ASP A 9 8.21 -4.69 -11.87
CA ASP A 9 9.03 -5.88 -12.16
C ASP A 9 8.17 -7.04 -12.68
N VAL A 10 7.01 -7.25 -12.05
CA VAL A 10 6.05 -8.27 -12.50
C VAL A 10 5.61 -7.99 -13.93
N VAL A 11 5.23 -6.73 -14.24
CA VAL A 11 4.84 -6.33 -15.60
C VAL A 11 5.99 -6.50 -16.59
N ARG A 12 7.22 -6.13 -16.23
CA ARG A 12 8.42 -6.31 -17.08
C ARG A 12 8.67 -7.78 -17.36
N LYS A 13 8.58 -8.64 -16.34
CA LYS A 13 8.77 -10.10 -16.49
C LYS A 13 7.73 -10.69 -17.43
N LEU A 14 6.45 -10.37 -17.24
CA LEU A 14 5.37 -10.84 -18.10
C LEU A 14 5.53 -10.32 -19.54
N LYS A 15 5.88 -9.06 -19.72
CA LYS A 15 6.12 -8.47 -21.05
C LYS A 15 7.26 -9.19 -21.78
N PHE A 16 8.33 -9.54 -21.07
CA PHE A 16 9.43 -10.31 -21.64
C PHE A 16 8.98 -11.72 -22.09
N GLN A 17 8.21 -12.41 -21.26
CA GLN A 17 7.68 -13.74 -21.60
C GLN A 17 6.74 -13.69 -22.80
N LEU A 18 5.82 -12.75 -22.83
CA LEU A 18 4.89 -12.60 -23.95
C LEU A 18 5.59 -12.26 -25.27
N ARG A 19 6.67 -11.48 -25.23
CA ARG A 19 7.50 -11.23 -26.42
C ARG A 19 8.11 -12.52 -26.97
N LYS A 20 8.60 -13.41 -26.09
CA LYS A 20 9.12 -14.72 -26.49
C LYS A 20 8.04 -15.61 -27.10
N CYS A 21 6.79 -15.45 -26.66
CA CYS A 21 5.64 -16.19 -27.20
C CYS A 21 5.04 -15.55 -28.47
N GLY A 22 5.72 -14.59 -29.10
CA GLY A 22 5.26 -14.00 -30.37
C GLY A 22 4.37 -12.76 -30.25
N TYR A 23 4.29 -12.14 -29.03
CA TYR A 23 3.49 -10.90 -28.80
C TYR A 23 4.37 -9.68 -28.49
N PRO A 24 5.21 -9.20 -29.43
CA PRO A 24 6.23 -8.18 -29.15
C PRO A 24 5.69 -6.80 -28.78
N LYS A 25 4.47 -6.45 -29.27
CA LYS A 25 3.86 -5.12 -29.13
C LYS A 25 2.65 -5.09 -28.19
N ILE A 26 2.41 -6.16 -27.39
CA ILE A 26 1.24 -6.20 -26.52
C ILE A 26 1.35 -5.19 -25.38
N LYS A 27 0.25 -4.46 -25.12
CA LYS A 27 0.15 -3.55 -23.97
C LYS A 27 -0.06 -4.37 -22.71
N ILE A 28 0.61 -4.00 -21.63
CA ILE A 28 0.45 -4.61 -20.30
C ILE A 28 0.50 -3.50 -19.25
N GLY A 29 -0.38 -3.55 -18.27
CA GLY A 29 -0.40 -2.67 -17.11
C GLY A 29 -0.93 -3.39 -15.88
N HIS A 30 -0.71 -2.83 -14.70
CA HIS A 30 -1.27 -3.36 -13.44
C HIS A 30 -2.34 -2.43 -12.89
N ALA A 31 -3.32 -3.00 -12.20
CA ALA A 31 -4.43 -2.29 -11.58
C ALA A 31 -4.22 -2.20 -10.06
N GLY A 32 -3.31 -1.32 -9.65
CA GLY A 32 -2.89 -1.11 -8.25
C GLY A 32 -1.40 -1.36 -8.09
N THR A 33 -0.83 -0.72 -7.08
CA THR A 33 0.59 -0.89 -6.72
C THR A 33 0.67 -1.62 -5.39
N LEU A 34 1.51 -2.62 -5.31
CA LEU A 34 1.99 -3.22 -4.07
C LEU A 34 3.43 -2.79 -3.87
N ASP A 35 3.76 -2.33 -2.67
CA ASP A 35 5.10 -1.92 -2.29
C ASP A 35 6.08 -3.11 -2.34
N PRO A 36 7.39 -2.87 -2.40
CA PRO A 36 8.38 -3.95 -2.52
C PRO A 36 8.21 -5.03 -1.46
N LEU A 37 8.05 -4.65 -0.20
CA LEU A 37 7.90 -5.56 0.94
C LEU A 37 6.52 -6.25 1.01
N ALA A 38 5.51 -5.75 0.29
CA ALA A 38 4.21 -6.38 0.23
C ALA A 38 4.17 -7.57 -0.75
N THR A 39 3.51 -8.64 -0.35
CA THR A 39 3.17 -9.79 -1.20
C THR A 39 1.67 -9.82 -1.48
N GLY A 40 1.22 -10.68 -2.38
CA GLY A 40 -0.20 -10.89 -2.63
C GLY A 40 -0.60 -10.78 -4.10
N ILE A 41 -1.89 -10.65 -4.32
CA ILE A 41 -2.50 -10.61 -5.65
C ILE A 41 -2.24 -9.26 -6.30
N LEU A 42 -1.65 -9.28 -7.49
CA LEU A 42 -1.50 -8.12 -8.36
C LEU A 42 -2.32 -8.35 -9.63
N LEU A 43 -3.34 -7.53 -9.84
CA LEU A 43 -4.12 -7.58 -11.07
C LEU A 43 -3.31 -7.00 -12.23
N VAL A 44 -3.10 -7.82 -13.25
CA VAL A 44 -2.37 -7.43 -14.47
C VAL A 44 -3.31 -7.49 -15.67
N CYS A 45 -3.45 -6.37 -16.35
CA CYS A 45 -4.27 -6.23 -17.54
C CYS A 45 -3.40 -6.36 -18.81
N ILE A 46 -3.83 -7.18 -19.77
CA ILE A 46 -3.09 -7.49 -20.98
C ILE A 46 -3.95 -7.11 -22.21
N GLY A 47 -3.35 -6.48 -23.20
CA GLY A 47 -4.00 -6.08 -24.45
C GLY A 47 -5.18 -5.14 -24.21
N ARG A 48 -6.37 -5.50 -24.66
CA ARG A 48 -7.58 -4.67 -24.54
C ARG A 48 -8.01 -4.43 -23.09
N ALA A 49 -7.71 -5.36 -22.20
CA ALA A 49 -8.04 -5.24 -20.78
C ALA A 49 -7.31 -4.06 -20.09
N THR A 50 -6.23 -3.52 -20.68
CA THR A 50 -5.58 -2.32 -20.14
C THR A 50 -6.49 -1.09 -20.08
N LYS A 51 -7.60 -1.07 -20.82
CA LYS A 51 -8.62 -0.02 -20.74
C LYS A 51 -9.44 -0.10 -19.43
N GLN A 52 -9.45 -1.24 -18.74
CA GLN A 52 -10.18 -1.46 -17.50
C GLN A 52 -9.35 -1.16 -16.25
N VAL A 53 -8.05 -0.83 -16.40
CA VAL A 53 -7.14 -0.61 -15.27
C VAL A 53 -7.71 0.40 -14.27
N GLU A 54 -8.26 1.50 -14.73
CA GLU A 54 -8.80 2.54 -13.86
C GLU A 54 -10.01 2.08 -13.05
N ALA A 55 -10.93 1.37 -13.69
CA ALA A 55 -12.11 0.79 -13.03
C ALA A 55 -11.68 -0.26 -11.98
N LEU A 56 -10.77 -1.16 -12.33
CA LEU A 56 -10.24 -2.16 -11.40
C LEU A 56 -9.44 -1.56 -10.24
N GLN A 57 -8.80 -0.42 -10.46
CA GLN A 57 -8.15 0.32 -9.38
C GLN A 57 -9.15 0.95 -8.40
N ALA A 58 -10.35 1.28 -8.85
CA ALA A 58 -11.40 1.86 -8.01
C ALA A 58 -12.09 0.84 -7.09
N GLU A 59 -11.96 -0.46 -7.40
CA GLU A 59 -12.53 -1.52 -6.58
C GLU A 59 -12.00 -1.52 -5.14
N GLU A 60 -12.76 -2.13 -4.26
CA GLU A 60 -12.39 -2.39 -2.87
C GLU A 60 -11.11 -3.25 -2.78
N LYS A 61 -10.32 -3.01 -1.75
CA LYS A 61 -9.09 -3.76 -1.44
C LYS A 61 -9.19 -4.36 -0.05
N GLU A 62 -8.56 -5.53 0.11
CA GLU A 62 -8.35 -6.14 1.41
C GLU A 62 -6.86 -6.42 1.62
N TYR A 63 -6.36 -6.06 2.78
CA TYR A 63 -4.99 -6.25 3.19
C TYR A 63 -4.92 -6.93 4.55
N VAL A 64 -3.92 -7.77 4.73
CA VAL A 64 -3.47 -8.21 6.05
C VAL A 64 -2.12 -7.54 6.29
N ALA A 65 -2.06 -6.71 7.32
CA ALA A 65 -0.87 -5.97 7.70
C ALA A 65 -0.34 -6.44 9.05
N GLU A 66 0.96 -6.69 9.12
CA GLU A 66 1.67 -6.89 10.37
C GLU A 66 2.23 -5.53 10.83
N LEU A 67 1.96 -5.17 12.08
CA LEU A 67 2.42 -3.94 12.70
C LEU A 67 3.30 -4.25 13.90
N MET A 68 4.35 -3.44 14.08
CA MET A 68 5.17 -3.40 15.29
C MET A 68 4.73 -2.19 16.11
N LEU A 69 4.08 -2.44 17.23
CA LEU A 69 3.72 -1.38 18.19
C LEU A 69 4.96 -0.92 18.95
N GLY A 70 4.98 0.35 19.35
CA GLY A 70 6.08 0.93 20.09
C GLY A 70 7.33 1.24 19.28
N ALA A 71 7.23 1.25 17.94
CA ALA A 71 8.32 1.64 17.05
C ALA A 71 7.79 2.53 15.92
N THR A 72 8.62 3.46 15.47
CA THR A 72 8.36 4.28 14.27
C THR A 72 9.50 4.19 13.29
N THR A 73 9.21 4.47 12.03
CA THR A 73 10.19 4.61 10.95
C THR A 73 9.84 5.84 10.12
N PRO A 74 10.78 6.47 9.41
CA PRO A 74 10.53 7.66 8.59
C PRO A 74 9.47 7.46 7.50
N SER A 75 9.37 6.25 6.96
CA SER A 75 8.38 5.90 5.92
C SER A 75 7.07 5.33 6.48
N GLY A 76 7.03 4.96 7.77
CA GLY A 76 5.90 4.27 8.39
C GLY A 76 5.81 2.77 8.03
N ASP A 77 6.84 2.22 7.39
CA ASP A 77 6.98 0.81 7.03
C ASP A 77 8.40 0.29 7.33
N MET A 78 8.68 -0.96 6.95
CA MET A 78 9.97 -1.62 7.18
C MET A 78 11.03 -1.36 6.08
N GLU A 79 10.81 -0.40 5.18
CA GLU A 79 11.83 0.00 4.19
C GLU A 79 12.97 0.81 4.83
N HIS A 80 12.72 1.40 5.99
CA HIS A 80 13.70 2.16 6.77
C HIS A 80 13.90 1.56 8.17
N GLU A 81 15.05 1.86 8.75
CA GLU A 81 15.36 1.48 10.13
C GLU A 81 14.45 2.24 11.11
N VAL A 82 14.26 1.64 12.29
CA VAL A 82 13.51 2.25 13.41
C VAL A 82 14.22 3.51 13.87
N ASP A 83 13.51 4.61 13.92
CA ASP A 83 14.01 5.92 14.37
C ASP A 83 13.64 6.23 15.82
N ASN A 84 12.50 5.75 16.32
CA ASN A 84 12.10 5.92 17.71
C ASN A 84 11.44 4.66 18.25
N THR A 85 11.58 4.47 19.58
CA THR A 85 10.92 3.37 20.32
C THR A 85 10.16 3.92 21.51
N TYR A 86 9.05 3.25 21.84
CA TYR A 86 8.12 3.65 22.91
C TYR A 86 7.71 2.42 23.74
N PRO A 87 7.44 2.57 25.04
CA PRO A 87 6.91 1.49 25.87
C PRO A 87 5.57 0.95 25.34
N THR A 88 5.38 -0.36 25.42
CA THR A 88 4.15 -1.04 24.95
C THR A 88 3.40 -1.80 26.05
N GLU A 89 3.96 -1.88 27.25
CA GLU A 89 3.45 -2.69 28.37
C GLU A 89 2.04 -2.27 28.81
N HIS A 90 1.67 -1.00 28.57
CA HIS A 90 0.36 -0.45 28.91
C HIS A 90 -0.70 -0.71 27.83
N ILE A 91 -0.30 -1.21 26.67
CA ILE A 91 -1.22 -1.41 25.53
C ILE A 91 -1.99 -2.71 25.76
N THR A 92 -3.31 -2.62 25.79
CA THR A 92 -4.20 -3.78 25.87
C THR A 92 -4.84 -4.10 24.52
N ARG A 93 -5.33 -5.32 24.41
CA ARG A 93 -6.07 -5.75 23.21
C ARG A 93 -7.29 -4.87 22.96
N GLU A 94 -8.03 -4.55 24.01
CA GLU A 94 -9.23 -3.72 23.95
C GLU A 94 -8.91 -2.30 23.41
N MET A 95 -7.81 -1.71 23.86
CA MET A 95 -7.35 -0.40 23.37
C MET A 95 -7.10 -0.43 21.86
N VAL A 96 -6.48 -1.49 21.36
CA VAL A 96 -6.22 -1.64 19.91
C VAL A 96 -7.53 -1.85 19.15
N GLU A 97 -8.40 -2.73 19.62
CA GLU A 97 -9.72 -2.97 18.98
C GLU A 97 -10.57 -1.69 18.93
N GLU A 98 -10.53 -0.87 19.99
CA GLU A 98 -11.23 0.41 20.05
C GLU A 98 -10.61 1.44 19.07
N ALA A 99 -9.27 1.48 18.97
CA ALA A 99 -8.57 2.31 17.99
C ALA A 99 -8.93 1.92 16.56
N LEU A 100 -8.92 0.62 16.21
CA LEU A 100 -9.31 0.13 14.89
C LEU A 100 -10.75 0.52 14.56
N LYS A 101 -11.66 0.40 15.52
CA LYS A 101 -13.06 0.82 15.38
C LYS A 101 -13.19 2.31 15.08
N SER A 102 -12.40 3.15 15.75
CA SER A 102 -12.40 4.60 15.55
C SER A 102 -11.85 5.02 14.18
N LEU A 103 -11.07 4.17 13.54
CA LEU A 103 -10.50 4.40 12.22
C LEU A 103 -11.44 3.96 11.08
N THR A 104 -12.48 3.19 11.36
CA THR A 104 -13.45 2.69 10.38
C THR A 104 -14.39 3.81 9.91
N GLY A 105 -14.80 3.77 8.65
CA GLY A 105 -15.72 4.72 8.03
C GLY A 105 -15.04 5.65 7.03
N GLU A 106 -15.80 6.65 6.59
CA GLU A 106 -15.33 7.68 5.66
C GLU A 106 -14.48 8.72 6.40
N ARG A 107 -13.34 9.07 5.83
CA ARG A 107 -12.40 10.03 6.45
C ARG A 107 -11.51 10.71 5.43
N GLU A 108 -11.04 11.90 5.78
CA GLU A 108 -9.98 12.59 5.06
C GLU A 108 -8.61 12.05 5.49
N GLN A 109 -7.84 11.56 4.55
CA GLN A 109 -6.46 11.13 4.76
C GLN A 109 -5.50 12.06 4.02
N LEU A 110 -4.48 12.56 4.72
CA LEU A 110 -3.31 13.15 4.10
C LEU A 110 -2.40 11.98 3.65
N PRO A 111 -2.15 11.81 2.35
CA PRO A 111 -1.27 10.74 1.89
C PRO A 111 0.12 10.87 2.49
N PRO A 112 0.82 9.75 2.77
CA PRO A 112 2.21 9.83 3.22
C PRO A 112 3.11 10.40 2.12
N LEU A 113 4.21 11.06 2.52
CA LEU A 113 5.20 11.60 1.59
C LEU A 113 5.83 10.50 0.73
N TYR A 114 6.06 9.31 1.31
CA TYR A 114 6.57 8.13 0.62
C TYR A 114 5.48 7.37 -0.17
N SER A 115 4.56 8.08 -0.82
CA SER A 115 3.48 7.48 -1.60
C SER A 115 3.71 7.57 -3.11
N ALA A 116 3.03 6.69 -3.86
CA ALA A 116 3.02 6.71 -5.32
C ALA A 116 2.11 7.80 -5.92
N LYS A 117 1.50 8.67 -5.09
CA LYS A 117 0.65 9.79 -5.54
C LYS A 117 1.48 10.79 -6.36
N LYS A 118 0.94 11.25 -7.47
CA LYS A 118 1.61 12.23 -8.31
C LYS A 118 1.26 13.66 -7.88
N VAL A 119 2.28 14.50 -7.76
CA VAL A 119 2.18 15.95 -7.59
C VAL A 119 2.94 16.59 -8.74
N GLN A 120 2.27 17.45 -9.52
CA GLN A 120 2.84 18.08 -10.70
C GLN A 120 3.49 17.09 -11.72
N GLY A 121 2.95 15.86 -11.79
CA GLY A 121 3.44 14.83 -12.71
C GLY A 121 4.55 13.92 -12.13
N VAL A 122 5.21 14.33 -11.04
CA VAL A 122 6.26 13.58 -10.32
C VAL A 122 5.65 12.82 -9.15
N ARG A 123 6.19 11.67 -8.78
CA ARG A 123 5.67 10.89 -7.64
C ARG A 123 6.13 11.48 -6.32
N ALA A 124 5.26 11.51 -5.30
CA ALA A 124 5.55 12.10 -4.00
C ALA A 124 6.80 11.51 -3.34
N TYR A 125 7.04 10.20 -3.46
CA TYR A 125 8.23 9.56 -2.91
C TYR A 125 9.55 10.06 -3.56
N GLU A 126 9.52 10.60 -4.77
CA GLU A 126 10.70 11.17 -5.43
C GLU A 126 11.11 12.49 -4.76
N PHE A 127 10.13 13.33 -4.37
CA PHE A 127 10.37 14.54 -3.57
C PHE A 127 10.88 14.18 -2.17
N ALA A 128 10.26 13.18 -1.51
CA ALA A 128 10.69 12.73 -0.19
C ALA A 128 12.16 12.28 -0.18
N ARG A 129 12.58 11.52 -1.21
CA ARG A 129 13.99 11.09 -1.36
C ARG A 129 14.95 12.22 -1.68
N ALA A 130 14.49 13.28 -2.33
CA ALA A 130 15.28 14.48 -2.61
C ALA A 130 15.34 15.43 -1.41
N GLY A 131 14.60 15.18 -0.32
CA GLY A 131 14.49 16.06 0.83
C GLY A 131 13.69 17.33 0.54
N GLU A 132 12.86 17.33 -0.52
CA GLU A 132 12.04 18.44 -0.93
C GLU A 132 10.66 18.36 -0.27
N GLU A 133 10.20 19.50 0.27
CA GLU A 133 8.84 19.61 0.79
C GLU A 133 7.83 19.71 -0.35
N VAL A 134 6.78 18.90 -0.26
CA VAL A 134 5.67 18.91 -1.21
C VAL A 134 4.34 18.97 -0.48
N GLU A 135 3.48 19.90 -0.87
CA GLU A 135 2.13 20.00 -0.31
C GLU A 135 1.24 18.90 -0.90
N LEU A 136 0.83 17.97 -0.06
CA LEU A 136 -0.09 16.89 -0.42
C LEU A 136 -1.53 17.28 -0.06
N LYS A 137 -2.44 17.13 -1.01
CA LYS A 137 -3.87 17.35 -0.77
C LYS A 137 -4.48 16.12 -0.10
N LYS A 138 -5.27 16.35 0.93
CA LYS A 138 -6.10 15.33 1.54
C LYS A 138 -6.95 14.61 0.49
N ALA A 139 -7.19 13.34 0.70
CA ALA A 139 -8.06 12.51 -0.12
C ALA A 139 -9.14 11.90 0.77
N LEU A 140 -10.36 11.85 0.26
CA LEU A 140 -11.44 11.13 0.91
C LEU A 140 -11.22 9.64 0.66
N ILE A 141 -11.16 8.88 1.75
CA ILE A 141 -11.04 7.42 1.74
C ILE A 141 -12.16 6.80 2.56
N ASN A 142 -12.41 5.53 2.35
CA ASN A 142 -13.36 4.77 3.17
C ASN A 142 -12.71 3.48 3.64
N ILE A 143 -12.68 3.30 4.95
CA ILE A 143 -12.28 2.05 5.60
C ILE A 143 -13.57 1.31 5.95
N TYR A 144 -13.89 0.27 5.18
CA TYR A 144 -15.14 -0.49 5.32
C TYR A 144 -15.14 -1.36 6.56
N ASP A 145 -13.96 -1.93 6.90
CA ASP A 145 -13.81 -2.83 8.03
C ASP A 145 -12.34 -2.94 8.45
N MET A 146 -12.11 -3.05 9.76
CA MET A 146 -10.80 -3.35 10.35
C MET A 146 -10.97 -4.38 11.47
N GLU A 147 -10.16 -5.42 11.44
CA GLU A 147 -10.20 -6.51 12.40
C GLU A 147 -8.80 -6.84 12.92
N LEU A 148 -8.68 -7.04 14.23
CA LEU A 148 -7.47 -7.58 14.84
C LEU A 148 -7.45 -9.10 14.67
N VAL A 149 -6.55 -9.59 13.82
CA VAL A 149 -6.44 -11.02 13.44
C VAL A 149 -5.52 -11.77 14.38
N GLU A 150 -4.41 -11.15 14.79
CA GLU A 150 -3.40 -11.78 15.66
C GLU A 150 -2.92 -10.77 16.70
N TRP A 151 -2.80 -11.24 17.95
CA TRP A 151 -2.35 -10.46 19.08
C TRP A 151 -1.14 -11.13 19.72
N ASP A 152 0.05 -10.58 19.48
CA ASP A 152 1.33 -11.06 20.03
C ASP A 152 2.28 -9.87 20.22
N LEU A 153 2.08 -9.10 21.29
CA LEU A 153 2.84 -7.88 21.57
C LEU A 153 4.36 -8.12 21.55
N PRO A 154 5.13 -7.21 20.96
CA PRO A 154 4.72 -5.93 20.34
C PRO A 154 4.20 -6.05 18.90
N ARG A 155 4.09 -7.25 18.34
CA ARG A 155 3.58 -7.50 16.99
C ARG A 155 2.09 -7.81 17.02
N ILE A 156 1.38 -7.21 16.09
CA ILE A 156 -0.03 -7.51 15.86
C ILE A 156 -0.29 -7.66 14.36
N LYS A 157 -1.34 -8.41 14.00
CA LYS A 157 -1.83 -8.43 12.62
C LYS A 157 -3.26 -7.92 12.57
N ILE A 158 -3.51 -7.09 11.59
CA ILE A 158 -4.83 -6.57 11.30
C ILE A 158 -5.24 -6.91 9.87
N ARG A 159 -6.54 -7.12 9.67
CA ARG A 159 -7.17 -7.18 8.35
C ARG A 159 -7.90 -5.86 8.12
N VAL A 160 -7.71 -5.27 6.93
CA VAL A 160 -8.31 -4.00 6.56
C VAL A 160 -8.98 -4.14 5.21
N ARG A 161 -10.27 -3.80 5.13
CA ARG A 161 -11.01 -3.62 3.88
C ARG A 161 -11.21 -2.14 3.64
N CYS A 162 -10.81 -1.65 2.47
CA CYS A 162 -10.77 -0.21 2.23
C CYS A 162 -10.95 0.15 0.75
N SER A 163 -11.23 1.44 0.53
CA SER A 163 -11.31 2.04 -0.79
C SER A 163 -9.92 2.25 -1.39
N LYS A 164 -9.89 2.64 -2.67
CA LYS A 164 -8.66 3.08 -3.33
C LYS A 164 -8.05 4.29 -2.62
N GLY A 165 -6.73 4.24 -2.41
CA GLY A 165 -5.94 5.36 -1.90
C GLY A 165 -5.81 5.41 -0.38
N THR A 166 -6.28 4.37 0.30
CA THR A 166 -6.09 4.15 1.74
C THR A 166 -4.69 3.70 2.00
#